data_bae0fd36d078b6d3550b30678361b1b3
#
_entry.id   bae0fd36d078b6d3550b30678361b1b3
#
_cell.length_a   1.000
_cell.length_b   1.000
_cell.length_c   1.000
_cell.angle_alpha   90.00
_cell.angle_beta   90.00
_cell.angle_gamma   90.00
#
_symmetry.space_group_name_H-M   'P 1'
#
loop_
_entity.id
_entity.type
_entity.pdbx_description
1 polymer ?
#
loop_
_entity_poly.entity_id
_entity_poly.type
_entity_poly.pdbx_seq_one_letter_code
_entity_poly.pdbx_strand_id
1 'polypeptide(L)'
;MGLAIRQSYQKYAVAVRRSAIDGFGAFAAEGVPAHRKIGEIRGESISVSEARRRVQGQARIMMVEISARKAIDASASTDAMRFTNHACQPNARLQIRDGRIELYALRAICLGEEITVNYGQTHHAGTLACRCGKPGCAGWL
;
A
#
# COMPACT_ATOMS: atom_id res chain seq x y z
N MET A 1 -9.96 12.94 -24.85
CA MET A 1 -9.55 11.75 -24.11
C MET A 1 -8.14 11.96 -23.58
N GLY A 2 -7.98 11.91 -22.29
CA GLY A 2 -6.67 12.03 -21.70
C GLY A 2 -5.87 10.74 -21.86
N LEU A 3 -4.60 10.85 -22.24
CA LEU A 3 -3.68 9.75 -22.12
C LEU A 3 -3.42 9.52 -20.64
N ALA A 4 -3.49 8.27 -20.19
CA ALA A 4 -3.04 7.92 -18.85
C ALA A 4 -1.52 8.17 -18.81
N ILE A 5 -1.12 9.27 -18.18
CA ILE A 5 0.29 9.59 -18.04
C ILE A 5 0.80 8.79 -16.83
N ARG A 6 1.70 7.86 -17.11
CA ARG A 6 2.37 7.13 -16.02
C ARG A 6 3.28 8.10 -15.30
N GLN A 7 3.08 8.22 -14.00
CA GLN A 7 3.97 9.04 -13.18
C GLN A 7 5.38 8.45 -13.19
N SER A 8 6.39 9.31 -13.09
CA SER A 8 7.79 8.86 -13.15
C SER A 8 8.16 7.86 -12.06
N TYR A 9 7.47 7.90 -10.92
CA TYR A 9 7.70 6.99 -9.80
C TYR A 9 6.93 5.68 -9.90
N GLN A 10 6.06 5.53 -10.90
CA GLN A 10 5.32 4.29 -11.14
C GLN A 10 5.88 3.60 -12.37
N LYS A 11 6.46 2.41 -12.17
CA LYS A 11 7.22 1.71 -13.20
C LYS A 11 6.37 0.74 -14.01
N TYR A 12 5.26 0.23 -13.42
CA TYR A 12 4.36 -0.72 -14.06
C TYR A 12 2.93 -0.21 -13.95
N ALA A 13 2.09 -0.60 -14.91
CA ALA A 13 0.69 -0.21 -14.92
C ALA A 13 -0.05 -0.89 -13.77
N VAL A 14 -0.83 -0.11 -13.03
CA VAL A 14 -1.61 -0.56 -11.87
C VAL A 14 -3.01 0.00 -12.00
N ALA A 15 -4.02 -0.84 -11.79
CA ALA A 15 -5.42 -0.45 -11.84
C ALA A 15 -6.04 -0.52 -10.44
N VAL A 16 -6.97 0.39 -10.15
CA VAL A 16 -7.76 0.35 -8.91
C VAL A 16 -9.06 -0.37 -9.21
N ARG A 17 -9.36 -1.40 -8.42
CA ARG A 17 -10.59 -2.20 -8.55
C ARG A 17 -11.12 -2.54 -7.17
N ARG A 18 -12.35 -3.04 -7.11
CA ARG A 18 -12.90 -3.61 -5.89
C ARG A 18 -12.04 -4.82 -5.47
N SER A 19 -11.75 -4.89 -4.18
CA SER A 19 -10.89 -5.92 -3.60
C SER A 19 -11.71 -6.87 -2.76
N ALA A 20 -11.38 -8.16 -2.82
CA ALA A 20 -11.93 -9.15 -1.91
C ALA A 20 -11.36 -8.99 -0.48
N ILE A 21 -10.24 -8.28 -0.34
CA ILE A 21 -9.61 -8.06 0.97
C ILE A 21 -10.31 -6.92 1.71
N ASP A 22 -10.34 -5.74 1.10
CA ASP A 22 -10.97 -4.57 1.70
C ASP A 22 -11.21 -3.50 0.64
N GLY A 23 -12.44 -3.04 0.54
CA GLY A 23 -12.86 -1.94 -0.32
C GLY A 23 -12.29 -2.01 -1.73
N PHE A 24 -11.39 -1.09 -2.04
CA PHE A 24 -10.66 -1.07 -3.31
C PHE A 24 -9.23 -1.55 -3.09
N GLY A 25 -8.61 -2.08 -4.13
CA GLY A 25 -7.23 -2.54 -4.11
C GLY A 25 -6.48 -2.08 -5.35
N ALA A 26 -5.17 -2.24 -5.31
CA ALA A 26 -4.26 -2.00 -6.42
C ALA A 26 -3.99 -3.34 -7.12
N PHE A 27 -4.29 -3.40 -8.42
CA PHE A 27 -4.15 -4.64 -9.22
C PHE A 27 -3.13 -4.43 -10.32
N ALA A 28 -2.30 -5.43 -10.57
CA ALA A 28 -1.36 -5.37 -11.68
C ALA A 28 -2.12 -5.30 -13.00
N ALA A 29 -1.89 -4.26 -13.76
CA ALA A 29 -2.48 -4.09 -15.10
C ALA A 29 -1.51 -4.54 -16.20
N GLU A 30 -0.37 -5.06 -15.83
CA GLU A 30 0.61 -5.77 -16.66
C GLU A 30 1.43 -6.67 -15.76
N GLY A 31 2.14 -7.63 -16.34
CA GLY A 31 3.02 -8.50 -15.56
C GLY A 31 4.18 -7.72 -14.95
N VAL A 32 4.52 -8.03 -13.69
CA VAL A 32 5.63 -7.42 -12.98
C VAL A 32 6.66 -8.51 -12.68
N PRO A 33 7.89 -8.40 -13.18
CA PRO A 33 8.93 -9.38 -12.85
C PRO A 33 9.30 -9.33 -11.36
N ALA A 34 9.77 -10.46 -10.85
CA ALA A 34 10.24 -10.54 -9.46
C ALA A 34 11.32 -9.49 -9.17
N HIS A 35 11.28 -8.93 -7.98
CA HIS A 35 12.28 -8.02 -7.43
C HIS A 35 12.35 -6.64 -8.11
N ARG A 36 11.44 -6.35 -9.02
CA ARG A 36 11.37 -5.03 -9.66
C ARG A 36 10.57 -4.06 -8.82
N LYS A 37 10.97 -2.80 -8.88
CA LYS A 37 10.21 -1.70 -8.29
C LYS A 37 8.90 -1.52 -9.07
N ILE A 38 7.79 -1.53 -8.34
CA ILE A 38 6.47 -1.33 -8.95
C ILE A 38 6.14 0.16 -9.03
N GLY A 39 6.35 0.88 -7.93
CA GLY A 39 6.04 2.29 -7.81
C GLY A 39 6.28 2.78 -6.40
N GLU A 40 5.66 3.91 -6.05
CA GLU A 40 5.77 4.52 -4.73
C GLU A 40 4.40 4.90 -4.20
N ILE A 41 4.26 4.88 -2.89
CA ILE A 41 3.11 5.48 -2.21
C ILE A 41 3.49 6.92 -1.89
N ARG A 42 2.74 7.87 -2.42
CA ARG A 42 2.98 9.28 -2.23
C ARG A 42 1.83 9.95 -1.49
N GLY A 43 2.15 10.99 -0.75
CA GLY A 43 1.16 11.73 0.00
C GLY A 43 1.76 12.94 0.69
N GLU A 44 1.02 13.46 1.66
CA GLU A 44 1.43 14.61 2.45
C GLU A 44 2.45 14.19 3.50
N SER A 45 3.57 14.92 3.58
CA SER A 45 4.57 14.70 4.64
C SER A 45 4.12 15.42 5.90
N ILE A 46 3.93 14.68 6.96
CA ILE A 46 3.47 15.22 8.26
C ILE A 46 4.30 14.64 9.39
N SER A 47 4.13 15.20 10.60
CA SER A 47 4.78 14.63 11.78
C SER A 47 4.09 13.33 12.19
N VAL A 48 4.81 12.47 12.89
CA VAL A 48 4.24 11.23 13.45
C VAL A 48 3.12 11.55 14.44
N SER A 49 3.28 12.61 15.26
CA SER A 49 2.23 12.99 16.19
C SER A 49 0.96 13.43 15.48
N GLU A 50 1.07 14.18 14.38
CA GLU A 50 -0.09 14.55 13.56
C GLU A 50 -0.70 13.32 12.89
N ALA A 51 0.13 12.41 12.39
CA ALA A 51 -0.35 11.16 11.79
C ALA A 51 -1.19 10.35 12.79
N ARG A 52 -0.68 10.19 13.99
CA ARG A 52 -1.38 9.44 15.05
C ARG A 52 -2.67 10.10 15.45
N ARG A 53 -2.72 11.44 15.45
CA ARG A 53 -3.94 12.18 15.70
C ARG A 53 -4.98 11.94 14.60
N ARG A 54 -4.56 11.95 13.34
CA ARG A 54 -5.47 11.79 12.19
C ARG A 54 -6.09 10.39 12.10
N VAL A 55 -5.39 9.36 12.57
CA VAL A 55 -5.91 7.98 12.47
C VAL A 55 -6.92 7.62 13.54
N GLN A 56 -7.08 8.44 14.57
CA GLN A 56 -8.04 8.16 15.64
C GLN A 56 -9.46 8.12 15.09
N GLY A 57 -10.17 7.03 15.36
CA GLY A 57 -11.54 6.83 14.92
C GLY A 57 -11.73 6.50 13.44
N GLN A 58 -10.66 6.31 12.69
CA GLN A 58 -10.73 5.96 11.27
C GLN A 58 -10.52 4.47 11.07
N ALA A 59 -11.44 3.83 10.32
CA ALA A 59 -11.33 2.41 10.00
C ALA A 59 -10.38 2.16 8.83
N ARG A 60 -10.26 3.11 7.90
CA ARG A 60 -9.39 2.99 6.73
C ARG A 60 -8.32 4.07 6.78
N ILE A 61 -7.09 3.63 6.80
CA ILE A 61 -5.94 4.50 6.97
C ILE A 61 -4.92 4.15 5.91
N MET A 62 -4.45 5.17 5.17
CA MET A 62 -3.27 5.03 4.34
C MET A 62 -2.22 6.01 4.88
N MET A 63 -1.61 5.61 5.98
CA MET A 63 -0.65 6.40 6.72
C MET A 63 0.57 5.54 6.98
N VAL A 64 1.74 6.00 6.57
CA VAL A 64 2.98 5.24 6.73
C VAL A 64 4.00 6.08 7.48
N GLU A 65 4.42 5.60 8.66
CA GLU A 65 5.51 6.24 9.40
C GLU A 65 6.82 5.87 8.71
N ILE A 66 7.53 6.89 8.22
CA ILE A 66 8.79 6.67 7.49
C ILE A 66 10.02 6.85 8.38
N SER A 67 9.85 7.47 9.54
CA SER A 67 10.91 7.62 10.54
C SER A 67 10.25 7.84 11.90
N ALA A 68 11.08 8.02 12.95
CA ALA A 68 10.55 8.32 14.28
C ALA A 68 9.76 9.63 14.35
N ARG A 69 9.98 10.54 13.39
CA ARG A 69 9.39 11.89 13.42
C ARG A 69 8.45 12.20 12.26
N LYS A 70 8.56 11.47 11.16
CA LYS A 70 7.81 11.77 9.93
C LYS A 70 6.96 10.61 9.47
N ALA A 71 5.82 10.96 8.88
CA ALA A 71 4.90 10.03 8.26
C ALA A 71 4.41 10.60 6.93
N ILE A 72 3.93 9.73 6.07
CA ILE A 72 3.26 10.11 4.82
C ILE A 72 1.79 9.77 4.95
N ASP A 73 0.94 10.78 4.75
CA ASP A 73 -0.50 10.59 4.69
C ASP A 73 -0.93 10.55 3.22
N ALA A 74 -1.24 9.37 2.73
CA ALA A 74 -1.67 9.14 1.37
C ALA A 74 -3.20 9.12 1.22
N SER A 75 -3.95 9.48 2.26
CA SER A 75 -5.40 9.39 2.27
C SER A 75 -6.07 10.22 1.18
N ALA A 76 -5.48 11.35 0.81
CA ALA A 76 -5.98 12.24 -0.24
C ALA A 76 -5.29 12.02 -1.59
N SER A 77 -4.36 11.09 -1.69
CA SER A 77 -3.66 10.79 -2.94
C SER A 77 -4.63 10.19 -3.96
N THR A 78 -4.45 10.53 -5.23
CA THR A 78 -5.20 9.92 -6.32
C THR A 78 -4.45 8.77 -6.98
N ASP A 79 -3.24 8.47 -6.51
CA ASP A 79 -2.40 7.42 -7.08
C ASP A 79 -2.94 6.03 -6.75
N ALA A 80 -2.82 5.11 -7.71
CA ALA A 80 -3.30 3.74 -7.55
C ALA A 80 -2.61 3.02 -6.37
N MET A 81 -1.33 3.31 -6.14
CA MET A 81 -0.56 2.61 -5.12
C MET A 81 -1.06 2.85 -3.69
N ARG A 82 -1.79 3.95 -3.45
CA ARG A 82 -2.37 4.18 -2.12
C ARG A 82 -3.43 3.14 -1.75
N PHE A 83 -3.97 2.42 -2.72
CA PHE A 83 -4.98 1.39 -2.50
C PHE A 83 -4.38 0.01 -2.23
N THR A 84 -3.06 -0.08 -2.07
CA THR A 84 -2.39 -1.34 -1.76
C THR A 84 -2.84 -1.87 -0.41
N ASN A 85 -3.49 -3.02 -0.41
CA ASN A 85 -4.02 -3.64 0.79
C ASN A 85 -2.98 -4.52 1.48
N HIS A 86 -3.25 -4.80 2.76
CA HIS A 86 -2.45 -5.73 3.55
C HIS A 86 -2.79 -7.17 3.21
N ALA A 87 -1.76 -8.02 3.14
CA ALA A 87 -1.89 -9.46 3.21
C ALA A 87 -0.78 -10.02 4.09
N CYS A 88 -1.10 -11.08 4.84
CA CYS A 88 -0.12 -11.71 5.73
C CYS A 88 0.96 -12.46 4.94
N GLN A 89 0.62 -12.90 3.72
CA GLN A 89 1.58 -13.46 2.75
C GLN A 89 1.52 -12.60 1.49
N PRO A 90 2.23 -11.46 1.47
CA PRO A 90 2.12 -10.50 0.38
C PRO A 90 2.93 -10.91 -0.83
N ASN A 91 2.63 -10.28 -1.98
CA ASN A 91 3.45 -10.42 -3.19
C ASN A 91 4.39 -9.23 -3.40
N ALA A 92 4.34 -8.23 -2.53
CA ALA A 92 5.22 -7.07 -2.62
C ALA A 92 5.68 -6.66 -1.23
N ARG A 93 6.71 -5.81 -1.17
CA ARG A 93 7.23 -5.27 0.07
C ARG A 93 7.40 -3.76 -0.04
N LEU A 94 7.32 -3.10 1.09
CA LEU A 94 7.63 -1.68 1.20
C LEU A 94 9.09 -1.49 1.55
N GLN A 95 9.71 -0.48 0.97
CA GLN A 95 11.05 -0.04 1.33
C GLN A 95 11.05 1.47 1.48
N ILE A 96 11.50 1.95 2.63
CA ILE A 96 11.64 3.39 2.87
C ILE A 96 13.07 3.79 2.51
N ARG A 97 13.17 4.75 1.58
CA ARG A 97 14.47 5.26 1.13
C ARG A 97 14.34 6.75 0.83
N ASP A 98 15.19 7.55 1.46
CA ASP A 98 15.24 9.02 1.23
C ASP A 98 13.87 9.67 1.37
N GLY A 99 13.11 9.27 2.39
CA GLY A 99 11.77 9.81 2.64
C GLY A 99 10.70 9.32 1.68
N ARG A 100 11.01 8.35 0.81
CA ARG A 100 10.06 7.77 -0.15
C ARG A 100 9.65 6.38 0.30
N ILE A 101 8.41 6.03 -0.03
CA ILE A 101 7.86 4.69 0.24
C ILE A 101 7.83 3.96 -1.09
N GLU A 102 8.78 3.06 -1.29
CA GLU A 102 8.91 2.30 -2.53
C GLU A 102 8.29 0.92 -2.37
N LEU A 103 7.65 0.41 -3.44
CA LEU A 103 7.10 -0.94 -3.48
C LEU A 103 7.90 -1.78 -4.47
N TYR A 104 8.32 -2.96 -4.02
CA TYR A 104 9.07 -3.93 -4.82
C TYR A 104 8.33 -5.25 -4.84
N ALA A 105 8.28 -5.89 -6.00
CA ALA A 105 7.71 -7.23 -6.13
C ALA A 105 8.60 -8.24 -5.41
N LEU A 106 8.00 -9.10 -4.58
CA LEU A 106 8.71 -10.20 -3.91
C LEU A 106 8.85 -11.41 -4.85
N ARG A 107 7.93 -11.53 -5.79
CA ARG A 107 7.92 -12.57 -6.82
C ARG A 107 7.32 -11.97 -8.09
N ALA A 108 7.29 -12.72 -9.18
CA ALA A 108 6.57 -12.28 -10.36
C ALA A 108 5.08 -12.11 -10.02
N ILE A 109 4.50 -10.99 -10.45
CA ILE A 109 3.09 -10.68 -10.23
C ILE A 109 2.41 -10.72 -11.59
N CYS A 110 1.38 -11.54 -11.72
CA CYS A 110 0.67 -11.70 -12.99
C CYS A 110 -0.32 -10.57 -13.22
N LEU A 111 -0.58 -10.27 -14.49
CA LEU A 111 -1.68 -9.39 -14.88
C LEU A 111 -2.96 -9.81 -14.16
N GLY A 112 -3.62 -8.88 -13.50
CA GLY A 112 -4.86 -9.11 -12.77
C GLY A 112 -4.70 -9.50 -11.31
N GLU A 113 -3.49 -9.81 -10.83
CA GLU A 113 -3.29 -10.07 -9.41
C GLU A 113 -3.38 -8.79 -8.59
N GLU A 114 -3.96 -8.90 -7.41
CA GLU A 114 -3.92 -7.79 -6.46
C GLU A 114 -2.52 -7.67 -5.85
N ILE A 115 -1.99 -6.44 -5.84
CA ILE A 115 -0.71 -6.14 -5.23
C ILE A 115 -0.96 -5.91 -3.74
N THR A 116 -0.22 -6.65 -2.91
CA THR A 116 -0.40 -6.61 -1.46
C THR A 116 0.95 -6.49 -0.77
N VAL A 117 0.93 -5.87 0.40
CA VAL A 117 2.10 -5.73 1.26
C VAL A 117 1.72 -6.13 2.68
N ASN A 118 2.71 -6.47 3.50
CA ASN A 118 2.48 -6.65 4.92
C ASN A 118 2.69 -5.29 5.60
N TYR A 119 1.64 -4.79 6.26
CA TYR A 119 1.71 -3.50 6.95
C TYR A 119 2.63 -3.53 8.17
N GLY A 120 2.96 -4.72 8.68
CA GLY A 120 3.67 -4.83 9.95
C GLY A 120 2.78 -4.40 11.10
N GLN A 121 3.32 -3.59 12.02
CA GLN A 121 2.51 -3.01 13.08
C GLN A 121 1.63 -1.91 12.51
N THR A 122 0.34 -1.97 12.83
CA THR A 122 -0.64 -0.99 12.37
C THR A 122 -1.09 -0.10 13.52
N HIS A 123 -1.75 1.01 13.18
CA HIS A 123 -2.34 1.89 14.19
C HIS A 123 -3.63 1.31 14.82
N HIS A 124 -4.09 0.16 14.36
CA HIS A 124 -5.29 -0.48 14.87
C HIS A 124 -5.03 -1.31 16.13
N ALA A 125 -3.79 -1.56 16.48
CA ALA A 125 -3.39 -2.28 17.69
C ALA A 125 -4.11 -3.64 17.84
N GLY A 126 -4.28 -4.36 16.74
CA GLY A 126 -4.92 -5.66 16.74
C GLY A 126 -6.44 -5.65 16.81
N THR A 127 -7.09 -4.48 16.63
CA THR A 127 -8.54 -4.38 16.74
C THR A 127 -9.27 -4.46 15.39
N LEU A 128 -8.55 -4.38 14.28
CA LEU A 128 -9.13 -4.49 12.94
C LEU A 128 -8.93 -5.91 12.40
N ALA A 129 -10.03 -6.54 11.95
CA ALA A 129 -9.96 -7.88 11.36
C ALA A 129 -9.17 -7.85 10.05
N CYS A 130 -8.25 -8.80 9.90
CA CYS A 130 -7.54 -9.01 8.64
C CYS A 130 -8.38 -9.87 7.71
N ARG A 131 -8.57 -9.43 6.47
CA ARG A 131 -9.41 -10.12 5.48
C ARG A 131 -8.58 -10.64 4.29
N CYS A 132 -7.27 -10.85 4.49
CA CYS A 132 -6.40 -11.25 3.38
C CYS A 132 -6.72 -12.65 2.84
N GLY A 133 -7.35 -13.53 3.65
CA GLY A 133 -7.72 -14.88 3.24
C GLY A 133 -6.54 -15.81 2.98
N LYS A 134 -5.34 -15.43 3.40
CA LYS A 134 -4.14 -16.23 3.15
C LYS A 134 -3.92 -17.25 4.25
N PRO A 135 -3.35 -18.43 3.93
CA PRO A 135 -2.92 -19.37 4.97
C PRO A 135 -1.96 -18.68 5.95
N GLY A 136 -2.08 -19.00 7.23
CA GLY A 136 -1.26 -18.38 8.26
C GLY A 136 -1.60 -16.94 8.57
N CYS A 137 -2.78 -16.47 8.16
CA CYS A 137 -3.24 -15.12 8.46
C CYS A 137 -3.24 -14.87 9.96
N ALA A 138 -2.73 -13.69 10.38
CA ALA A 138 -2.70 -13.30 11.80
C ALA A 138 -4.10 -13.07 12.38
N GLY A 139 -5.11 -12.88 11.54
CA GLY A 139 -6.50 -12.64 11.93
C GLY A 139 -6.83 -11.20 12.21
N TRP A 140 -5.90 -10.46 12.75
CA TRP A 140 -6.12 -9.07 13.18
C TRP A 140 -4.94 -8.18 12.77
N LEU A 141 -5.24 -6.93 12.54
CA LEU A 141 -4.25 -5.88 12.24
C LEU A 141 -4.09 -4.94 13.43
#